data_70b8e1bcf749fb8e49eaee4d5527a128
#
_entry.id   70b8e1bcf749fb8e49eaee4d5527a128
#
_cell.length_a   1.000
_cell.length_b   1.000
_cell.length_c   1.000
_cell.angle_alpha   90.00
_cell.angle_beta   90.00
_cell.angle_gamma   90.00
#
_symmetry.space_group_name_H-M   'P 1'
#
loop_
_entity.id
_entity.type
_entity.pdbx_description
1 polymer ?
#
loop_
_entity_poly.entity_id
_entity_poly.type
_entity_poly.pdbx_seq_one_letter_code
_entity_poly.pdbx_strand_id
1 'polypeptide(L)'
;TTAYVISRMTNAIIKMKIFFSPLAPWSAVILACVLPFLRMGAEFEPRDFLWAEDGNVFLTSALTEGVNSIFSPYAGYLHVYQRLIALIAAQADLFWTPTLFLLGWSAAAMVLFMSAWAYLRRMDIKPAIALATCSIIYLQPHSGEVFFNLTNVQWFTGPSLALLALSNFAGPIRLLSIVYISAAALTGPFA
;
A
#
# COMPACT_ATOMS: atom_id res chain seq x y z
N THR A 1 43.41 -12.46 -26.15
CA THR A 1 42.37 -13.34 -25.52
C THR A 1 41.66 -12.67 -24.38
N THR A 2 42.33 -11.90 -23.52
CA THR A 2 41.74 -11.23 -22.35
C THR A 2 40.74 -10.12 -22.72
N ALA A 3 41.06 -9.28 -23.74
CA ALA A 3 40.18 -8.21 -24.23
C ALA A 3 38.85 -8.73 -24.79
N TYR A 4 38.84 -9.89 -25.45
CA TYR A 4 37.65 -10.52 -25.98
C TYR A 4 36.71 -11.04 -24.88
N VAL A 5 37.27 -11.61 -23.80
CA VAL A 5 36.49 -12.09 -22.66
C VAL A 5 35.85 -10.90 -21.93
N ILE A 6 36.60 -9.81 -21.70
CA ILE A 6 36.09 -8.59 -21.07
C ILE A 6 34.97 -8.00 -21.92
N SER A 7 35.11 -7.87 -23.23
CA SER A 7 34.07 -7.37 -24.14
C SER A 7 32.80 -8.23 -24.10
N ARG A 8 32.91 -9.56 -24.07
CA ARG A 8 31.75 -10.47 -23.95
C ARG A 8 31.04 -10.34 -22.57
N MET A 9 31.80 -10.23 -21.50
CA MET A 9 31.23 -10.02 -20.17
C MET A 9 30.53 -8.65 -20.07
N THR A 10 31.13 -7.58 -20.60
CA THR A 10 30.52 -6.24 -20.62
C THR A 10 29.23 -6.25 -21.44
N ASN A 11 29.22 -6.89 -22.63
CA ASN A 11 28.01 -7.02 -23.45
C ASN A 11 26.92 -7.88 -22.80
N ALA A 12 27.29 -8.93 -22.07
CA ALA A 12 26.34 -9.75 -21.30
C ALA A 12 25.72 -8.95 -20.14
N ILE A 13 26.53 -8.16 -19.42
CA ILE A 13 26.08 -7.28 -18.34
C ILE A 13 25.15 -6.16 -18.88
N ILE A 14 25.50 -5.58 -20.03
CA ILE A 14 24.67 -4.56 -20.69
C ILE A 14 23.34 -5.18 -21.15
N LYS A 15 23.35 -6.35 -21.78
CA LYS A 15 22.13 -7.08 -22.18
C LYS A 15 21.27 -7.46 -20.98
N MET A 16 21.87 -7.90 -19.88
CA MET A 16 21.15 -8.16 -18.63
C MET A 16 20.54 -6.89 -18.04
N LYS A 17 21.24 -5.75 -18.05
CA LYS A 17 20.68 -4.46 -17.63
C LYS A 17 19.48 -4.04 -18.46
N ILE A 18 19.52 -4.22 -19.80
CA ILE A 18 18.43 -3.90 -20.71
C ILE A 18 17.24 -4.84 -20.50
N PHE A 19 17.48 -6.12 -20.24
CA PHE A 19 16.43 -7.11 -20.02
C PHE A 19 15.69 -6.93 -18.68
N PHE A 20 16.39 -6.56 -17.60
CA PHE A 20 15.79 -6.34 -16.28
C PHE A 20 15.20 -4.94 -16.08
N SER A 21 15.58 -3.94 -16.88
CA SER A 21 15.10 -2.57 -16.74
C SER A 21 13.58 -2.41 -16.95
N PRO A 22 12.96 -3.00 -17.99
CA PRO A 22 11.51 -2.88 -18.20
C PRO A 22 10.68 -3.77 -17.24
N LEU A 23 11.26 -4.81 -16.66
CA LEU A 23 10.56 -5.72 -15.73
C LEU A 23 10.57 -5.22 -14.29
N ALA A 24 11.48 -4.33 -13.92
CA ALA A 24 11.62 -3.85 -12.56
C ALA A 24 10.34 -3.20 -11.97
N PRO A 25 9.58 -2.35 -12.69
CA PRO A 25 8.34 -1.82 -12.17
C PRO A 25 7.26 -2.90 -11.98
N TRP A 26 7.16 -3.84 -12.89
CA TRP A 26 6.22 -4.96 -12.76
C TRP A 26 6.58 -5.89 -11.60
N SER A 27 7.87 -6.15 -11.37
CA SER A 27 8.34 -6.89 -10.20
C SER A 27 7.97 -6.16 -8.90
N ALA A 28 8.05 -4.83 -8.87
CA ALA A 28 7.63 -4.04 -7.72
C ALA A 28 6.12 -4.18 -7.45
N VAL A 29 5.28 -4.08 -8.50
CA VAL A 29 3.83 -4.28 -8.39
C VAL A 29 3.51 -5.70 -7.88
N ILE A 30 4.12 -6.72 -8.47
CA ILE A 30 3.88 -8.12 -8.07
C ILE A 30 4.27 -8.33 -6.61
N LEU A 31 5.45 -7.86 -6.19
CA LEU A 31 5.89 -7.97 -4.79
C LEU A 31 4.96 -7.21 -3.84
N ALA A 32 4.54 -6.00 -4.20
CA ALA A 32 3.60 -5.22 -3.40
C ALA A 32 2.25 -5.93 -3.20
N CYS A 33 1.78 -6.67 -4.22
CA CYS A 33 0.54 -7.44 -4.15
C CYS A 33 0.70 -8.77 -3.41
N VAL A 34 1.82 -9.47 -3.58
CA VAL A 34 1.98 -10.87 -3.13
C VAL A 34 2.56 -10.96 -1.72
N LEU A 35 3.57 -10.13 -1.39
CA LEU A 35 4.27 -10.24 -0.10
C LEU A 35 3.36 -10.13 1.14
N PRO A 36 2.35 -9.25 1.19
CA PRO A 36 1.44 -9.20 2.32
C PRO A 36 0.74 -10.55 2.55
N PHE A 37 0.29 -11.18 1.45
CA PHE A 37 -0.44 -12.46 1.52
C PHE A 37 0.45 -13.65 1.87
N LEU A 38 1.74 -13.62 1.52
CA LEU A 38 2.69 -14.65 1.96
C LEU A 38 2.90 -14.66 3.48
N ARG A 39 2.57 -13.55 4.13
CA ARG A 39 2.62 -13.42 5.59
C ARG A 39 1.36 -13.96 6.27
N MET A 40 0.25 -14.06 5.56
CA MET A 40 -0.98 -14.64 6.08
C MET A 40 -0.71 -16.12 6.36
N GLY A 41 -0.95 -16.56 7.59
CA GLY A 41 -0.90 -17.99 7.93
C GLY A 41 -1.93 -18.78 7.12
N ALA A 42 -1.72 -20.06 6.96
CA ALA A 42 -2.63 -20.94 6.23
C ALA A 42 -4.05 -20.99 6.84
N GLU A 43 -4.19 -20.57 8.09
CA GLU A 43 -5.47 -20.52 8.83
C GLU A 43 -6.19 -19.18 8.70
N PHE A 44 -5.60 -18.19 7.99
CA PHE A 44 -6.22 -16.88 7.85
C PHE A 44 -7.25 -16.89 6.72
N GLU A 45 -8.52 -16.85 7.10
CA GLU A 45 -9.65 -16.67 6.18
C GLU A 45 -10.09 -15.19 6.21
N PRO A 46 -9.85 -14.43 5.14
CA PRO A 46 -10.25 -13.01 5.07
C PRO A 46 -11.73 -12.76 5.32
N ARG A 47 -12.57 -13.78 5.12
CA ARG A 47 -14.02 -13.70 5.27
C ARG A 47 -14.49 -13.79 6.72
N ASP A 48 -13.64 -14.34 7.59
CA ASP A 48 -14.01 -14.61 8.99
C ASP A 48 -13.53 -13.50 9.92
N PHE A 49 -12.80 -12.51 9.38
CA PHE A 49 -12.11 -11.55 10.22
C PHE A 49 -12.44 -10.11 9.84
N LEU A 50 -13.10 -9.42 10.78
CA LEU A 50 -13.11 -7.96 10.87
C LEU A 50 -12.44 -7.57 12.19
N TRP A 51 -11.47 -6.67 12.12
CA TRP A 51 -10.91 -6.08 13.33
C TRP A 51 -12.02 -5.35 14.11
N ALA A 52 -11.88 -5.26 15.43
CA ALA A 52 -12.95 -4.78 16.31
C ALA A 52 -13.55 -3.44 15.86
N GLU A 53 -12.71 -2.45 15.59
CA GLU A 53 -13.15 -1.12 15.15
C GLU A 53 -13.61 -1.09 13.70
N ASP A 54 -13.08 -1.97 12.85
CA ASP A 54 -13.51 -2.08 11.44
C ASP A 54 -15.01 -2.39 11.37
N GLY A 55 -15.48 -3.32 12.19
CA GLY A 55 -16.91 -3.67 12.30
C GLY A 55 -17.70 -2.68 13.14
N ASN A 56 -17.27 -2.50 14.38
CA ASN A 56 -18.06 -1.80 15.40
C ASN A 56 -18.09 -0.27 15.19
N VAL A 57 -17.07 0.31 14.58
CA VAL A 57 -17.00 1.76 14.37
C VAL A 57 -17.25 2.10 12.91
N PHE A 58 -16.39 1.67 12.00
CA PHE A 58 -16.42 2.16 10.61
C PHE A 58 -17.59 1.59 9.81
N LEU A 59 -17.80 0.28 9.85
CA LEU A 59 -18.93 -0.33 9.14
C LEU A 59 -20.27 0.10 9.75
N THR A 60 -20.40 0.06 11.08
CA THR A 60 -21.64 0.46 11.75
C THR A 60 -22.01 1.89 11.45
N SER A 61 -21.06 2.85 11.53
CA SER A 61 -21.31 4.24 11.15
C SER A 61 -21.71 4.37 9.68
N ALA A 62 -21.06 3.63 8.78
CA ALA A 62 -21.38 3.66 7.35
C ALA A 62 -22.80 3.18 7.07
N LEU A 63 -23.27 2.14 7.79
CA LEU A 63 -24.63 1.60 7.65
C LEU A 63 -25.70 2.51 8.28
N THR A 64 -25.40 3.21 9.38
CA THR A 64 -26.38 4.00 10.14
C THR A 64 -26.42 5.47 9.70
N GLU A 65 -25.28 6.07 9.40
CA GLU A 65 -25.13 7.50 9.09
C GLU A 65 -24.90 7.75 7.59
N GLY A 66 -24.60 6.70 6.81
CA GLY A 66 -24.29 6.82 5.39
C GLY A 66 -23.08 7.74 5.16
N VAL A 67 -23.16 8.62 4.16
CA VAL A 67 -22.08 9.55 3.77
C VAL A 67 -21.69 10.48 4.92
N ASN A 68 -22.58 10.78 5.85
CA ASN A 68 -22.26 11.64 7.00
C ASN A 68 -21.20 11.01 7.91
N SER A 69 -21.06 9.69 7.90
CA SER A 69 -20.03 8.99 8.67
C SER A 69 -18.61 9.46 8.36
N ILE A 70 -18.33 10.02 7.17
CA ILE A 70 -17.01 10.58 6.81
C ILE A 70 -16.57 11.65 7.80
N PHE A 71 -17.51 12.42 8.33
CA PHE A 71 -17.27 13.55 9.22
C PHE A 71 -17.37 13.19 10.71
N SER A 72 -17.70 11.94 11.04
CA SER A 72 -17.79 11.46 12.42
C SER A 72 -16.40 11.12 12.94
N PRO A 73 -15.84 11.87 13.92
CA PRO A 73 -14.51 11.59 14.44
C PRO A 73 -14.51 10.29 15.27
N TYR A 74 -13.37 9.60 15.26
CA TYR A 74 -13.09 8.48 16.16
C TYR A 74 -11.70 8.66 16.75
N ALA A 75 -11.52 8.45 18.04
CA ALA A 75 -10.27 8.66 18.76
C ALA A 75 -9.61 10.05 18.49
N GLY A 76 -10.42 11.07 18.19
CA GLY A 76 -9.96 12.43 17.90
C GLY A 76 -9.60 12.73 16.44
N TYR A 77 -9.79 11.79 15.52
CA TYR A 77 -9.44 11.93 14.10
C TYR A 77 -10.60 11.56 13.18
N LEU A 78 -10.57 12.06 11.93
CA LEU A 78 -11.65 11.81 10.97
C LEU A 78 -11.62 10.42 10.33
N HIS A 79 -10.50 9.77 10.18
CA HIS A 79 -10.34 8.45 9.56
C HIS A 79 -10.96 8.34 8.15
N VAL A 80 -10.75 9.37 7.32
CA VAL A 80 -11.44 9.49 6.02
C VAL A 80 -11.21 8.29 5.13
N TYR A 81 -9.99 7.76 5.06
CA TYR A 81 -9.69 6.59 4.23
C TYR A 81 -10.51 5.36 4.66
N GLN A 82 -10.51 5.05 5.96
CA GLN A 82 -11.27 3.92 6.51
C GLN A 82 -12.76 4.06 6.24
N ARG A 83 -13.29 5.26 6.43
CA ARG A 83 -14.71 5.56 6.25
C ARG A 83 -15.15 5.49 4.79
N LEU A 84 -14.30 5.88 3.84
CA LEU A 84 -14.57 5.70 2.41
C LEU A 84 -14.66 4.21 2.04
N ILE A 85 -13.74 3.38 2.53
CA ILE A 85 -13.80 1.93 2.30
C ILE A 85 -15.04 1.32 2.95
N ALA A 86 -15.36 1.72 4.19
CA ALA A 86 -16.55 1.26 4.89
C ALA A 86 -17.85 1.63 4.16
N LEU A 87 -17.93 2.84 3.58
CA LEU A 87 -19.06 3.25 2.75
C LEU A 87 -19.22 2.40 1.48
N ILE A 88 -18.10 2.04 0.84
CA ILE A 88 -18.13 1.13 -0.30
C ILE A 88 -18.63 -0.24 0.16
N ALA A 89 -18.10 -0.76 1.27
CA ALA A 89 -18.49 -2.04 1.83
C ALA A 89 -19.97 -2.08 2.26
N ALA A 90 -20.49 -0.97 2.80
CA ALA A 90 -21.89 -0.86 3.19
C ALA A 90 -22.89 -0.91 2.00
N GLN A 91 -22.44 -0.72 0.76
CA GLN A 91 -23.26 -0.88 -0.44
C GLN A 91 -23.22 -2.30 -0.99
N ALA A 92 -22.33 -3.15 -0.52
CA ALA A 92 -22.19 -4.54 -0.94
C ALA A 92 -22.92 -5.48 0.03
N ASP A 93 -23.04 -6.75 -0.35
CA ASP A 93 -23.47 -7.79 0.57
C ASP A 93 -22.46 -7.91 1.73
N LEU A 94 -22.97 -8.03 2.96
CA LEU A 94 -22.16 -8.16 4.18
C LEU A 94 -21.15 -9.31 4.13
N PHE A 95 -21.43 -10.33 3.34
CA PHE A 95 -20.51 -11.43 3.07
C PHE A 95 -19.18 -10.96 2.48
N TRP A 96 -19.18 -9.87 1.67
CA TRP A 96 -17.98 -9.32 1.05
C TRP A 96 -17.26 -8.29 1.91
N THR A 97 -17.85 -7.85 3.00
CA THR A 97 -17.30 -6.78 3.83
C THR A 97 -15.86 -7.05 4.29
N PRO A 98 -15.51 -8.21 4.88
CA PRO A 98 -14.14 -8.47 5.31
C PRO A 98 -13.14 -8.43 4.13
N THR A 99 -13.55 -8.95 2.98
CA THR A 99 -12.73 -8.93 1.76
C THR A 99 -12.50 -7.49 1.27
N LEU A 100 -13.53 -6.64 1.29
CA LEU A 100 -13.41 -5.24 0.87
C LEU A 100 -12.52 -4.44 1.82
N PHE A 101 -12.60 -4.70 3.12
CA PHE A 101 -11.71 -4.11 4.12
C PHE A 101 -10.25 -4.55 3.90
N LEU A 102 -10.02 -5.84 3.67
CA LEU A 102 -8.70 -6.37 3.34
C LEU A 102 -8.14 -5.75 2.05
N LEU A 103 -8.96 -5.59 1.02
CA LEU A 103 -8.56 -4.92 -0.22
C LEU A 103 -8.23 -3.44 0.02
N GLY A 104 -9.00 -2.74 0.86
CA GLY A 104 -8.71 -1.37 1.27
C GLY A 104 -7.36 -1.26 1.98
N TRP A 105 -7.10 -2.13 2.96
CA TRP A 105 -5.80 -2.20 3.62
C TRP A 105 -4.67 -2.52 2.63
N SER A 106 -4.86 -3.52 1.77
CA SER A 106 -3.87 -3.93 0.77
C SER A 106 -3.54 -2.81 -0.21
N ALA A 107 -4.53 -2.01 -0.61
CA ALA A 107 -4.33 -0.85 -1.48
C ALA A 107 -3.43 0.21 -0.82
N ALA A 108 -3.65 0.52 0.46
CA ALA A 108 -2.79 1.46 1.19
C ALA A 108 -1.37 0.94 1.35
N ALA A 109 -1.22 -0.35 1.68
CA ALA A 109 0.07 -1.01 1.78
C ALA A 109 0.82 -1.02 0.44
N MET A 110 0.11 -1.27 -0.67
CA MET A 110 0.66 -1.19 -2.02
C MET A 110 1.12 0.23 -2.37
N VAL A 111 0.34 1.26 -2.01
CA VAL A 111 0.73 2.66 -2.26
C VAL A 111 2.01 3.00 -1.49
N LEU A 112 2.15 2.55 -0.24
CA LEU A 112 3.39 2.74 0.52
C LEU A 112 4.58 2.06 -0.18
N PHE A 113 4.44 0.80 -0.57
CA PHE A 113 5.50 0.06 -1.26
C PHE A 113 5.92 0.78 -2.55
N MET A 114 4.95 1.12 -3.41
CA MET A 114 5.21 1.74 -4.69
C MET A 114 5.79 3.15 -4.57
N SER A 115 5.34 3.95 -3.60
CA SER A 115 5.88 5.29 -3.35
C SER A 115 7.32 5.22 -2.83
N ALA A 116 7.62 4.28 -1.92
CA ALA A 116 8.98 4.03 -1.43
C ALA A 116 9.89 3.55 -2.57
N TRP A 117 9.43 2.59 -3.38
CA TRP A 117 10.18 2.11 -4.53
C TRP A 117 10.47 3.23 -5.53
N ALA A 118 9.46 4.02 -5.91
CA ALA A 118 9.62 5.14 -6.83
C ALA A 118 10.59 6.20 -6.29
N TYR A 119 10.51 6.51 -5.00
CA TYR A 119 11.42 7.43 -4.33
C TYR A 119 12.87 6.94 -4.37
N LEU A 120 13.13 5.68 -4.00
CA LEU A 120 14.47 5.07 -4.04
C LEU A 120 15.03 5.02 -5.47
N ARG A 121 14.18 4.75 -6.47
CA ARG A 121 14.58 4.76 -7.88
C ARG A 121 14.97 6.15 -8.38
N ARG A 122 14.35 7.20 -7.86
CA ARG A 122 14.74 8.59 -8.17
C ARG A 122 16.07 8.98 -7.54
N MET A 123 16.46 8.34 -6.45
CA MET A 123 17.78 8.48 -5.82
C MET A 123 18.85 7.60 -6.48
N ASP A 124 18.57 7.07 -7.68
CA ASP A 124 19.47 6.18 -8.43
C ASP A 124 19.86 4.88 -7.70
N ILE A 125 19.10 4.48 -6.67
CA ILE A 125 19.29 3.19 -6.00
C ILE A 125 18.98 2.07 -6.98
N LYS A 126 19.86 1.08 -7.06
CA LYS A 126 19.70 -0.08 -7.97
C LYS A 126 18.35 -0.78 -7.74
N PRO A 127 17.65 -1.23 -8.79
CA PRO A 127 16.31 -1.83 -8.66
C PRO A 127 16.24 -2.95 -7.63
N ALA A 128 17.20 -3.86 -7.63
CA ALA A 128 17.22 -5.00 -6.68
C ALA A 128 17.33 -4.53 -5.22
N ILE A 129 18.14 -3.51 -4.95
CA ILE A 129 18.28 -2.94 -3.60
C ILE A 129 16.99 -2.22 -3.21
N ALA A 130 16.42 -1.42 -4.10
CA ALA A 130 15.16 -0.74 -3.86
C ALA A 130 14.02 -1.74 -3.56
N LEU A 131 13.90 -2.82 -4.33
CA LEU A 131 12.92 -3.88 -4.10
C LEU A 131 13.14 -4.57 -2.74
N ALA A 132 14.38 -4.95 -2.42
CA ALA A 132 14.71 -5.56 -1.14
C ALA A 132 14.37 -4.62 0.04
N THR A 133 14.71 -3.33 -0.06
CA THR A 133 14.40 -2.33 0.96
C THR A 133 12.89 -2.18 1.15
N CYS A 134 12.11 -2.07 0.06
CA CYS A 134 10.65 -1.98 0.14
C CYS A 134 10.03 -3.25 0.72
N SER A 135 10.59 -4.43 0.45
CA SER A 135 10.09 -5.70 0.98
C SER A 135 10.19 -5.77 2.51
N ILE A 136 11.12 -5.05 3.14
CA ILE A 136 11.26 -4.97 4.59
C ILE A 136 9.96 -4.44 5.25
N ILE A 137 9.18 -3.60 4.55
CA ILE A 137 7.89 -3.10 5.05
C ILE A 137 6.96 -4.26 5.45
N TYR A 138 6.98 -5.36 4.69
CA TYR A 138 6.15 -6.53 4.93
C TYR A 138 6.81 -7.60 5.81
N LEU A 139 8.12 -7.50 6.03
CA LEU A 139 8.89 -8.49 6.80
C LEU A 139 9.02 -8.12 8.29
N GLN A 140 8.51 -6.96 8.69
CA GLN A 140 8.63 -6.52 10.09
C GLN A 140 7.88 -7.48 11.02
N PRO A 141 8.52 -7.95 12.10
CA PRO A 141 7.84 -8.72 13.12
C PRO A 141 6.88 -7.80 13.89
N HIS A 142 5.60 -8.13 13.90
CA HIS A 142 4.63 -7.44 14.75
C HIS A 142 3.43 -8.36 15.03
N SER A 143 2.72 -8.07 16.10
CA SER A 143 1.41 -8.62 16.39
C SER A 143 0.39 -8.14 15.36
N GLY A 144 -0.64 -8.85 15.05
CA GLY A 144 -1.62 -8.55 13.99
C GLY A 144 -2.31 -7.18 13.99
N GLU A 145 -1.95 -6.27 14.92
CA GLU A 145 -2.59 -4.97 15.05
C GLU A 145 -2.40 -4.05 13.85
N VAL A 146 -1.28 -4.13 13.13
CA VAL A 146 -0.96 -3.20 12.03
C VAL A 146 -1.32 -3.78 10.67
N PHE A 147 -1.30 -5.10 10.52
CA PHE A 147 -1.54 -5.75 9.24
C PHE A 147 -2.95 -6.32 9.15
N PHE A 148 -3.49 -6.31 7.94
CA PHE A 148 -4.76 -6.92 7.56
C PHE A 148 -6.00 -6.33 8.24
N ASN A 149 -5.90 -5.15 8.83
CA ASN A 149 -7.03 -4.39 9.34
C ASN A 149 -7.03 -2.95 8.82
N LEU A 150 -8.20 -2.40 8.63
CA LEU A 150 -8.36 -1.07 8.09
C LEU A 150 -8.19 0.02 9.18
N THR A 151 -8.49 -0.30 10.43
CA THR A 151 -8.38 0.61 11.58
C THR A 151 -6.98 1.24 11.65
N ASN A 152 -5.94 0.44 11.51
CA ASN A 152 -4.55 0.86 11.65
C ASN A 152 -3.86 1.20 10.33
N VAL A 153 -4.63 1.40 9.26
CA VAL A 153 -4.10 1.74 7.92
C VAL A 153 -3.29 3.04 7.90
N GLN A 154 -3.42 3.91 8.88
CA GLN A 154 -2.62 5.12 9.04
C GLN A 154 -1.11 4.84 9.09
N TRP A 155 -0.68 3.66 9.56
CA TRP A 155 0.72 3.25 9.55
C TRP A 155 1.29 3.04 8.14
N PHE A 156 0.42 2.88 7.14
CA PHE A 156 0.76 2.81 5.72
C PHE A 156 0.50 4.13 5.01
N THR A 157 -0.62 4.79 5.31
CA THR A 157 -0.99 6.04 4.64
C THR A 157 -0.10 7.22 5.05
N GLY A 158 0.31 7.33 6.30
CA GLY A 158 1.18 8.41 6.79
C GLY A 158 2.55 8.44 6.11
N PRO A 159 3.35 7.36 6.16
CA PRO A 159 4.63 7.30 5.44
C PRO A 159 4.48 7.47 3.92
N SER A 160 3.42 6.90 3.31
CA SER A 160 3.18 7.07 1.87
C SER A 160 2.87 8.51 1.51
N LEU A 161 2.14 9.24 2.35
CA LEU A 161 1.88 10.67 2.18
C LEU A 161 3.19 11.47 2.11
N ALA A 162 4.11 11.24 3.05
CA ALA A 162 5.42 11.90 3.05
C ALA A 162 6.22 11.59 1.78
N LEU A 163 6.27 10.32 1.36
CA LEU A 163 6.99 9.89 0.17
C LEU A 163 6.38 10.46 -1.12
N LEU A 164 5.05 10.50 -1.22
CA LEU A 164 4.34 11.08 -2.37
C LEU A 164 4.52 12.60 -2.43
N ALA A 165 4.48 13.29 -1.30
CA ALA A 165 4.72 14.73 -1.23
C ALA A 165 6.14 15.11 -1.69
N LEU A 166 7.14 14.26 -1.35
CA LEU A 166 8.52 14.41 -1.80
C LEU A 166 8.72 13.99 -3.28
N SER A 167 7.73 13.33 -3.87
CA SER A 167 7.81 12.80 -5.23
C SER A 167 7.12 13.75 -6.20
N ASN A 168 7.87 14.43 -7.06
CA ASN A 168 7.31 15.30 -8.13
C ASN A 168 6.74 14.43 -9.27
N PHE A 169 5.55 13.90 -9.13
CA PHE A 169 4.85 13.19 -10.20
C PHE A 169 4.27 14.18 -11.22
N ALA A 170 4.14 13.74 -12.48
CA ALA A 170 3.54 14.48 -13.56
C ALA A 170 2.34 13.73 -14.17
N GLY A 171 1.53 14.43 -14.94
CA GLY A 171 0.39 13.83 -15.65
C GLY A 171 -0.69 13.22 -14.73
N PRO A 172 -1.39 12.18 -15.17
CA PRO A 172 -2.49 11.56 -14.41
C PRO A 172 -2.09 11.04 -13.02
N ILE A 173 -0.86 10.57 -12.89
CA ILE A 173 -0.33 10.06 -11.60
C ILE A 173 -0.29 11.19 -10.56
N ARG A 174 -0.01 12.43 -10.97
CA ARG A 174 -0.04 13.59 -10.07
C ARG A 174 -1.44 13.81 -9.48
N LEU A 175 -2.48 13.74 -10.30
CA LEU A 175 -3.86 13.92 -9.84
C LEU A 175 -4.25 12.82 -8.84
N LEU A 176 -3.97 11.57 -9.17
CA LEU A 176 -4.22 10.43 -8.27
C LEU A 176 -3.46 10.58 -6.96
N SER A 177 -2.20 11.03 -7.01
CA SER A 177 -1.40 11.29 -5.81
C SER A 177 -2.01 12.40 -4.95
N ILE A 178 -2.51 13.48 -5.55
CA ILE A 178 -3.17 14.57 -4.82
C ILE A 178 -4.43 14.07 -4.11
N VAL A 179 -5.28 13.31 -4.81
CA VAL A 179 -6.51 12.74 -4.22
C VAL A 179 -6.17 11.82 -3.04
N TYR A 180 -5.19 10.93 -3.25
CA TYR A 180 -4.75 10.03 -2.17
C TYR A 180 -4.14 10.80 -1.00
N ILE A 181 -3.26 11.77 -1.25
CA ILE A 181 -2.65 12.63 -0.22
C ILE A 181 -3.73 13.33 0.59
N SER A 182 -4.75 13.88 -0.07
CA SER A 182 -5.85 14.57 0.61
C SER A 182 -6.62 13.63 1.54
N ALA A 183 -6.97 12.42 1.07
CA ALA A 183 -7.65 11.43 1.90
C ALA A 183 -6.74 10.94 3.05
N ALA A 184 -5.47 10.67 2.77
CA ALA A 184 -4.51 10.22 3.76
C ALA A 184 -4.20 11.29 4.83
N ALA A 185 -4.10 12.56 4.43
CA ALA A 185 -3.88 13.68 5.36
C ALA A 185 -5.05 13.86 6.34
N LEU A 186 -6.27 13.51 5.95
CA LEU A 186 -7.45 13.53 6.80
C LEU A 186 -7.66 12.19 7.55
N THR A 187 -6.65 11.33 7.58
CA THR A 187 -6.73 10.00 8.16
C THR A 187 -5.73 9.87 9.33
N GLY A 188 -6.26 9.78 10.55
CA GLY A 188 -5.47 9.55 11.75
C GLY A 188 -4.65 10.76 12.22
N PRO A 189 -3.62 10.55 13.06
CA PRO A 189 -2.87 11.61 13.75
C PRO A 189 -1.98 12.47 12.85
N PHE A 190 -2.04 12.26 11.55
CA PHE A 190 -1.28 13.03 10.54
C PHE A 190 -2.14 14.12 9.86
N ALA A 191 -3.39 14.28 10.31
CA ALA A 191 -4.34 15.27 9.80
C ALA A 191 -4.12 16.65 10.42
#